data_75a45168317eccb37c725cf1b8b49491
#
_entry.id   75a45168317eccb37c725cf1b8b49491
#
_cell.length_a   1.000
_cell.length_b   1.000
_cell.length_c   1.000
_cell.angle_alpha   90.00
_cell.angle_beta   90.00
_cell.angle_gamma   90.00
#
_symmetry.space_group_name_H-M   'P 1'
#
loop_
_entity.id
_entity.type
_entity.pdbx_description
1 polymer ?
#
loop_
_entity_poly.entity_id
_entity_poly.type
_entity_poly.pdbx_seq_one_letter_code
_entity_poly.pdbx_strand_id
1 'polypeptide(L)'
;EGTATHPPRRNIRTVKMKIGGEKWFMQYSPYAYYDEHCIVINEEHVPMNVGERTPDKLLDFVDALPNYFIGSNASLPIVGGSILNHEHFQGGLHRMPMHRAKIGKEYTSKEFPSLRIGILDWYNSAIQCEGKDRKAVAAFAAKVIAAWKNFDCPECDILSHTGDTPHSTLSPICRKEGD
;
A
#
# COMPACT_ATOMS: atom_id res chain seq x y z
N GLU A 1 28.51 -6.27 9.27
CA GLU A 1 28.84 -7.44 8.43
C GLU A 1 27.53 -8.16 8.09
N GLY A 2 27.43 -8.66 6.85
CA GLY A 2 26.29 -9.47 6.44
C GLY A 2 26.48 -10.94 6.83
N THR A 3 25.40 -11.69 6.78
CA THR A 3 25.39 -13.16 6.89
C THR A 3 24.90 -13.76 5.57
N ALA A 4 24.92 -15.08 5.43
CA ALA A 4 24.41 -15.78 4.25
C ALA A 4 22.91 -15.48 3.98
N THR A 5 22.14 -15.17 5.03
CA THR A 5 20.69 -14.87 4.97
C THR A 5 20.37 -13.38 5.12
N HIS A 6 21.33 -12.56 5.54
CA HIS A 6 21.14 -11.13 5.76
C HIS A 6 22.28 -10.34 5.09
N PRO A 7 22.04 -9.76 3.92
CA PRO A 7 23.06 -8.98 3.21
C PRO A 7 23.56 -7.81 4.05
N PRO A 8 24.82 -7.38 3.84
CA PRO A 8 25.41 -6.25 4.58
C PRO A 8 24.67 -4.95 4.25
N ARG A 9 24.40 -4.14 5.27
CA ARG A 9 23.65 -2.88 5.13
C ARG A 9 24.49 -1.62 5.26
N ARG A 10 25.80 -1.72 5.48
CA ARG A 10 26.68 -0.58 5.76
C ARG A 10 26.82 0.43 4.61
N ASN A 11 26.60 -0.01 3.38
CA ASN A 11 26.76 0.81 2.17
C ASN A 11 25.43 1.13 1.48
N ILE A 12 24.28 0.96 2.16
CA ILE A 12 22.99 1.32 1.59
C ILE A 12 22.92 2.84 1.49
N ARG A 13 22.69 3.31 0.26
CA ARG A 13 22.47 4.74 -0.02
C ARG A 13 20.99 5.04 0.11
N THR A 14 20.68 6.21 0.63
CA THR A 14 19.30 6.69 0.80
C THR A 14 19.08 7.96 -0.01
N VAL A 15 17.87 8.09 -0.55
CA VAL A 15 17.39 9.31 -1.22
C VAL A 15 16.30 9.91 -0.34
N LYS A 16 16.45 11.17 0.04
CA LYS A 16 15.44 11.88 0.82
C LYS A 16 14.23 12.21 -0.04
N MET A 17 13.04 12.03 0.51
CA MET A 17 11.76 12.30 -0.13
C MET A 17 10.84 13.06 0.82
N LYS A 18 9.82 13.70 0.27
CA LYS A 18 8.70 14.26 1.03
C LYS A 18 7.42 13.58 0.57
N ILE A 19 6.75 12.90 1.48
CA ILE A 19 5.55 12.10 1.23
C ILE A 19 4.52 12.42 2.30
N GLY A 20 3.29 12.74 1.93
CA GLY A 20 2.24 13.12 2.87
C GLY A 20 2.58 14.36 3.70
N GLY A 21 3.48 15.22 3.20
CA GLY A 21 4.00 16.37 3.93
C GLY A 21 5.11 16.02 4.95
N GLU A 22 5.42 14.75 5.15
CA GLU A 22 6.41 14.21 6.09
C GLU A 22 7.75 13.93 5.40
N LYS A 23 8.81 13.80 6.20
CA LYS A 23 10.15 13.46 5.70
C LYS A 23 10.30 11.94 5.64
N TRP A 24 10.74 11.46 4.50
CA TRP A 24 10.96 10.04 4.21
C TRP A 24 12.30 9.86 3.53
N PHE A 25 12.76 8.63 3.47
CA PHE A 25 13.87 8.26 2.62
C PHE A 25 13.60 6.93 1.91
N MET A 26 14.06 6.84 0.68
CA MET A 26 14.03 5.64 -0.13
C MET A 26 15.42 5.01 -0.16
N GLN A 27 15.48 3.70 -0.10
CA GLN A 27 16.68 2.91 -0.34
C GLN A 27 16.36 1.70 -1.20
N TYR A 28 17.29 1.25 -2.02
CA TYR A 28 17.14 -0.04 -2.68
C TYR A 28 17.29 -1.17 -1.68
N SER A 29 16.43 -2.17 -1.82
CA SER A 29 16.46 -3.35 -0.98
C SER A 29 17.61 -4.27 -1.39
N PRO A 30 18.46 -4.70 -0.46
CA PRO A 30 19.53 -5.66 -0.78
C PRO A 30 18.99 -7.06 -1.14
N TYR A 31 17.71 -7.33 -0.88
CA TYR A 31 17.05 -8.59 -1.26
C TYR A 31 16.68 -8.65 -2.74
N ALA A 32 16.47 -7.50 -3.39
CA ALA A 32 16.22 -7.37 -4.83
C ALA A 32 15.21 -8.42 -5.37
N TYR A 33 14.02 -8.52 -4.76
CA TYR A 33 13.01 -9.50 -5.16
C TYR A 33 12.47 -9.25 -6.58
N TYR A 34 12.59 -8.04 -7.08
CA TYR A 34 12.20 -7.61 -8.42
C TYR A 34 13.01 -6.34 -8.81
N ASP A 35 12.85 -5.91 -10.05
CA ASP A 35 13.60 -4.76 -10.59
C ASP A 35 13.40 -3.50 -9.75
N GLU A 36 14.53 -2.91 -9.37
CA GLU A 36 14.60 -1.70 -8.54
C GLU A 36 13.79 -1.78 -7.24
N HIS A 37 13.70 -2.99 -6.65
CA HIS A 37 13.04 -3.18 -5.36
C HIS A 37 13.56 -2.18 -4.34
N CYS A 38 12.66 -1.33 -3.84
CA CYS A 38 12.99 -0.29 -2.88
C CYS A 38 12.11 -0.37 -1.63
N ILE A 39 12.64 0.18 -0.54
CA ILE A 39 11.93 0.38 0.71
C ILE A 39 11.91 1.88 0.96
N VAL A 40 10.73 2.40 1.25
CA VAL A 40 10.48 3.82 1.53
C VAL A 40 10.10 3.92 3.00
N ILE A 41 10.91 4.61 3.80
CA ILE A 41 10.88 4.56 5.25
C ILE A 41 10.62 5.96 5.78
N ASN A 42 9.70 6.10 6.73
CA ASN A 42 9.48 7.36 7.43
C ASN A 42 10.75 7.75 8.21
N GLU A 43 11.18 9.02 8.13
CA GLU A 43 12.34 9.50 8.89
C GLU A 43 12.07 9.44 10.41
N GLU A 44 10.81 9.62 10.80
CA GLU A 44 10.38 9.45 12.19
C GLU A 44 10.05 7.97 12.49
N HIS A 45 10.51 7.49 13.64
CA HIS A 45 10.27 6.12 14.09
C HIS A 45 8.85 6.00 14.66
N VAL A 46 7.86 5.94 13.77
CA VAL A 46 6.45 5.80 14.12
C VAL A 46 5.93 4.40 13.73
N PRO A 47 4.98 3.82 14.46
CA PRO A 47 4.42 2.50 14.13
C PRO A 47 3.75 2.47 12.77
N MET A 48 3.74 1.28 12.14
CA MET A 48 2.96 1.00 10.94
C MET A 48 1.49 1.34 11.16
N ASN A 49 0.96 2.14 10.27
CA ASN A 49 -0.47 2.47 10.26
C ASN A 49 -0.99 2.55 8.83
N VAL A 50 -1.86 1.61 8.46
CA VAL A 50 -2.65 1.70 7.23
C VAL A 50 -3.96 2.40 7.57
N GLY A 51 -4.07 3.67 7.20
CA GLY A 51 -5.19 4.55 7.55
C GLY A 51 -5.56 5.52 6.43
N GLU A 52 -6.38 6.50 6.76
CA GLU A 52 -6.94 7.46 5.80
C GLU A 52 -5.87 8.27 5.04
N ARG A 53 -4.71 8.53 5.67
CA ARG A 53 -3.60 9.26 5.05
C ARG A 53 -2.71 8.39 4.14
N THR A 54 -2.83 7.07 4.23
CA THR A 54 -1.98 6.15 3.47
C THR A 54 -2.12 6.33 1.95
N PRO A 55 -3.34 6.47 1.37
CA PRO A 55 -3.48 6.69 -0.07
C PRO A 55 -2.75 7.93 -0.58
N ASP A 56 -2.83 9.05 0.13
CA ASP A 56 -2.12 10.27 -0.26
C ASP A 56 -0.59 10.08 -0.24
N LYS A 57 -0.07 9.36 0.77
CA LYS A 57 1.36 9.04 0.85
C LYS A 57 1.83 8.20 -0.35
N LEU A 58 1.04 7.18 -0.73
CA LEU A 58 1.36 6.34 -1.88
C LEU A 58 1.28 7.11 -3.20
N LEU A 59 0.28 7.97 -3.35
CA LEU A 59 0.13 8.82 -4.53
C LEU A 59 1.27 9.83 -4.67
N ASP A 60 1.72 10.47 -3.57
CA ASP A 60 2.88 11.36 -3.59
C ASP A 60 4.14 10.64 -4.10
N PHE A 61 4.32 9.37 -3.73
CA PHE A 61 5.45 8.60 -4.22
C PHE A 61 5.38 8.35 -5.73
N VAL A 62 4.24 7.91 -6.26
CA VAL A 62 4.11 7.64 -7.70
C VAL A 62 4.04 8.91 -8.55
N ASP A 63 3.71 10.05 -7.96
CA ASP A 63 3.86 11.34 -8.62
C ASP A 63 5.33 11.74 -8.75
N ALA A 64 6.16 11.43 -7.76
CA ALA A 64 7.60 11.66 -7.81
C ALA A 64 8.34 10.63 -8.70
N LEU A 65 7.88 9.39 -8.74
CA LEU A 65 8.47 8.27 -9.48
C LEU A 65 7.39 7.53 -10.28
N PRO A 66 6.92 8.11 -11.40
CA PRO A 66 5.71 7.63 -12.11
C PRO A 66 5.84 6.23 -12.72
N ASN A 67 7.07 5.74 -12.94
CA ASN A 67 7.30 4.39 -13.47
C ASN A 67 7.29 3.30 -12.39
N TYR A 68 7.30 3.69 -11.13
CA TYR A 68 7.28 2.76 -10.00
C TYR A 68 5.85 2.41 -9.59
N PHE A 69 5.73 1.28 -8.93
CA PHE A 69 4.62 1.05 -8.02
C PHE A 69 5.09 1.23 -6.58
N ILE A 70 4.18 1.42 -5.67
CA ILE A 70 4.39 1.45 -4.23
C ILE A 70 3.25 0.74 -3.53
N GLY A 71 3.53 0.03 -2.45
CA GLY A 71 2.52 -0.62 -1.64
C GLY A 71 2.85 -0.56 -0.16
N SER A 72 1.83 -0.53 0.67
CA SER A 72 1.98 -0.66 2.11
C SER A 72 1.99 -2.12 2.51
N ASN A 73 2.87 -2.48 3.43
CA ASN A 73 2.74 -3.73 4.17
C ASN A 73 1.50 -3.68 5.07
N ALA A 74 0.99 -4.86 5.44
CA ALA A 74 -0.06 -4.95 6.44
C ALA A 74 0.39 -4.35 7.77
N SER A 75 -0.51 -3.70 8.48
CA SER A 75 -0.24 -3.11 9.81
C SER A 75 -0.51 -4.07 10.98
N LEU A 76 -0.80 -5.35 10.69
CA LEU A 76 -1.07 -6.39 11.70
C LEU A 76 -0.16 -7.61 11.47
N PRO A 77 0.36 -8.24 12.54
CA PRO A 77 1.31 -9.35 12.42
C PRO A 77 0.70 -10.60 11.76
N ILE A 78 -0.55 -10.91 12.09
CA ILE A 78 -1.23 -12.15 11.66
C ILE A 78 -1.53 -12.18 10.15
N VAL A 79 -1.58 -11.02 9.50
CA VAL A 79 -1.86 -10.86 8.07
C VAL A 79 -0.62 -10.43 7.28
N GLY A 80 0.56 -10.80 7.74
CA GLY A 80 1.84 -10.60 7.04
C GLY A 80 2.59 -9.32 7.39
N GLY A 81 2.16 -8.57 8.40
CA GLY A 81 2.93 -7.44 8.90
C GLY A 81 4.20 -7.94 9.62
N SER A 82 5.37 -7.40 9.26
CA SER A 82 6.65 -7.79 9.87
C SER A 82 7.30 -6.60 10.49
N ILE A 83 7.69 -5.60 10.19
CA ILE A 83 8.32 -4.47 10.90
C ILE A 83 7.24 -3.48 11.31
N LEU A 84 6.50 -3.81 12.36
CA LEU A 84 5.31 -3.05 12.76
C LEU A 84 5.60 -1.77 13.54
N ASN A 85 6.81 -1.62 14.05
CA ASN A 85 7.21 -0.49 14.86
C ASN A 85 7.78 0.69 14.06
N HIS A 86 7.94 0.54 12.74
CA HIS A 86 8.49 1.60 11.90
C HIS A 86 7.73 1.68 10.56
N GLU A 87 7.02 2.77 10.33
CA GLU A 87 6.22 2.98 9.12
C GLU A 87 7.12 2.96 7.88
N HIS A 88 6.78 2.06 6.95
CA HIS A 88 7.50 1.91 5.69
C HIS A 88 6.59 1.38 4.59
N PHE A 89 6.99 1.62 3.36
CA PHE A 89 6.36 1.10 2.14
C PHE A 89 7.40 0.35 1.31
N GLN A 90 6.92 -0.48 0.39
CA GLN A 90 7.77 -1.19 -0.56
C GLN A 90 7.32 -0.89 -1.99
N GLY A 91 8.26 -0.69 -2.87
CA GLY A 91 7.99 -0.36 -4.27
C GLY A 91 9.11 -0.82 -5.20
N GLY A 92 8.97 -0.50 -6.47
CA GLY A 92 9.98 -0.78 -7.49
C GLY A 92 9.47 -0.63 -8.90
N LEU A 93 10.38 -0.85 -9.85
CA LEU A 93 10.09 -0.80 -11.28
C LEU A 93 9.64 -2.18 -11.78
N HIS A 94 8.52 -2.66 -11.25
CA HIS A 94 8.01 -3.99 -11.58
C HIS A 94 6.49 -3.96 -11.77
N ARG A 95 6.00 -4.77 -12.69
CA ARG A 95 4.58 -4.98 -12.88
C ARG A 95 4.17 -6.30 -12.27
N MET A 96 3.65 -6.26 -11.04
CA MET A 96 3.16 -7.44 -10.34
C MET A 96 2.09 -8.17 -11.16
N PRO A 97 1.97 -9.50 -11.05
CA PRO A 97 0.91 -10.25 -11.73
C PRO A 97 -0.49 -9.71 -11.46
N MET A 98 -0.78 -9.28 -10.23
CA MET A 98 -2.04 -8.67 -9.85
C MET A 98 -2.36 -7.39 -10.64
N HIS A 99 -1.36 -6.60 -11.05
CA HIS A 99 -1.58 -5.40 -11.88
C HIS A 99 -2.05 -5.72 -13.31
N ARG A 100 -2.04 -7.00 -13.70
CA ARG A 100 -2.55 -7.50 -15.00
C ARG A 100 -3.87 -8.23 -14.85
N ALA A 101 -4.37 -8.40 -13.62
CA ALA A 101 -5.65 -9.02 -13.36
C ALA A 101 -6.77 -8.18 -13.96
N LYS A 102 -7.81 -8.85 -14.46
CA LYS A 102 -9.00 -8.18 -15.00
C LYS A 102 -9.94 -7.82 -13.87
N ILE A 103 -10.71 -6.76 -14.07
CA ILE A 103 -11.85 -6.48 -13.23
C ILE A 103 -12.93 -7.53 -13.56
N GLY A 104 -13.26 -8.35 -12.58
CA GLY A 104 -14.31 -9.36 -12.71
C GLY A 104 -15.71 -8.77 -12.55
N LYS A 105 -15.86 -7.80 -11.64
CA LYS A 105 -17.13 -7.11 -11.42
C LYS A 105 -16.90 -5.62 -11.21
N GLU A 106 -17.53 -4.81 -12.06
CA GLU A 106 -17.48 -3.35 -11.98
C GLU A 106 -18.64 -2.79 -11.15
N TYR A 107 -18.39 -1.66 -10.51
CA TYR A 107 -19.34 -0.91 -9.71
C TYR A 107 -19.30 0.56 -10.06
N THR A 108 -20.44 1.21 -9.96
CA THR A 108 -20.55 2.66 -10.06
C THR A 108 -20.76 3.27 -8.69
N SER A 109 -20.14 4.41 -8.44
CA SER A 109 -20.35 5.19 -7.21
C SER A 109 -20.95 6.54 -7.54
N LYS A 110 -22.04 6.89 -6.86
CA LYS A 110 -22.63 8.23 -6.98
C LYS A 110 -21.72 9.31 -6.38
N GLU A 111 -20.95 8.95 -5.37
CA GLU A 111 -20.03 9.85 -4.68
C GLU A 111 -18.72 10.05 -5.48
N PHE A 112 -18.31 9.01 -6.22
CA PHE A 112 -17.08 9.01 -7.01
C PHE A 112 -17.36 8.66 -8.49
N PRO A 113 -18.15 9.49 -9.20
CA PRO A 113 -18.60 9.16 -10.55
C PRO A 113 -17.49 9.15 -11.60
N SER A 114 -16.35 9.78 -11.31
CA SER A 114 -15.17 9.83 -12.19
C SER A 114 -14.25 8.61 -12.06
N LEU A 115 -14.49 7.74 -11.09
CA LEU A 115 -13.66 6.57 -10.87
C LEU A 115 -14.24 5.33 -11.52
N ARG A 116 -13.38 4.52 -12.11
CA ARG A 116 -13.66 3.15 -12.45
C ARG A 116 -13.32 2.28 -11.24
N ILE A 117 -14.30 1.55 -10.74
CA ILE A 117 -14.19 0.78 -9.50
C ILE A 117 -14.60 -0.66 -9.81
N GLY A 118 -13.85 -1.62 -9.28
CA GLY A 118 -14.22 -3.02 -9.43
C GLY A 118 -13.49 -3.98 -8.50
N ILE A 119 -14.00 -5.18 -8.45
CA ILE A 119 -13.34 -6.31 -7.77
C ILE A 119 -12.52 -7.04 -8.82
N LEU A 120 -11.24 -7.29 -8.54
CA LEU A 120 -10.36 -8.02 -9.43
C LEU A 120 -10.71 -9.53 -9.46
N ASP A 121 -10.60 -10.11 -10.63
CA ASP A 121 -10.54 -11.55 -10.80
C ASP A 121 -9.14 -12.03 -10.39
N TRP A 122 -8.98 -12.26 -9.11
CA TRP A 122 -7.71 -12.55 -8.47
C TRP A 122 -7.91 -13.50 -7.28
N TYR A 123 -6.85 -14.19 -6.88
CA TYR A 123 -6.89 -15.18 -5.79
C TYR A 123 -7.25 -14.60 -4.42
N ASN A 124 -6.83 -13.36 -4.15
CA ASN A 124 -7.17 -12.64 -2.94
C ASN A 124 -8.23 -11.59 -3.24
N SER A 125 -9.05 -11.24 -2.26
CA SER A 125 -10.02 -10.15 -2.39
C SER A 125 -9.27 -8.84 -2.62
N ALA A 126 -9.47 -8.21 -3.77
CA ALA A 126 -8.84 -6.97 -4.14
C ALA A 126 -9.84 -6.04 -4.84
N ILE A 127 -9.89 -4.80 -4.38
CA ILE A 127 -10.67 -3.72 -5.00
C ILE A 127 -9.70 -2.85 -5.78
N GLN A 128 -9.98 -2.65 -7.07
CA GLN A 128 -9.29 -1.67 -7.89
C GLN A 128 -10.14 -0.42 -8.02
N CYS A 129 -9.50 0.74 -7.86
CA CYS A 129 -10.05 2.02 -8.29
C CYS A 129 -9.03 2.73 -9.18
N GLU A 130 -9.51 3.30 -10.27
CA GLU A 130 -8.68 4.06 -11.20
C GLU A 130 -9.42 5.33 -11.67
N GLY A 131 -8.67 6.39 -11.88
CA GLY A 131 -9.18 7.68 -12.35
C GLY A 131 -8.08 8.72 -12.50
N LYS A 132 -8.39 9.78 -13.24
CA LYS A 132 -7.47 10.91 -13.45
C LYS A 132 -7.48 11.92 -12.29
N ASP A 133 -8.56 11.93 -11.52
CA ASP A 133 -8.67 12.81 -10.36
C ASP A 133 -8.00 12.14 -9.15
N ARG A 134 -6.76 12.58 -8.87
CA ARG A 134 -5.96 12.12 -7.75
C ARG A 134 -6.70 12.22 -6.40
N LYS A 135 -7.46 13.30 -6.19
CA LYS A 135 -8.19 13.53 -4.94
C LYS A 135 -9.33 12.53 -4.79
N ALA A 136 -10.05 12.25 -5.87
CA ALA A 136 -11.10 11.25 -5.86
C ALA A 136 -10.55 9.84 -5.59
N VAL A 137 -9.41 9.47 -6.20
CA VAL A 137 -8.74 8.19 -5.95
C VAL A 137 -8.32 8.08 -4.48
N ALA A 138 -7.67 9.11 -3.93
CA ALA A 138 -7.25 9.13 -2.52
C ALA A 138 -8.44 9.01 -1.57
N ALA A 139 -9.49 9.80 -1.77
CA ALA A 139 -10.68 9.80 -0.92
C ALA A 139 -11.44 8.48 -0.97
N PHE A 140 -11.59 7.88 -2.15
CA PHE A 140 -12.21 6.56 -2.29
C PHE A 140 -11.40 5.49 -1.55
N ALA A 141 -10.09 5.44 -1.77
CA ALA A 141 -9.22 4.46 -1.12
C ALA A 141 -9.22 4.62 0.41
N ALA A 142 -9.18 5.86 0.93
CA ALA A 142 -9.30 6.13 2.36
C ALA A 142 -10.63 5.63 2.93
N LYS A 143 -11.74 5.85 2.20
CA LYS A 143 -13.06 5.38 2.59
C LYS A 143 -13.15 3.84 2.63
N VAL A 144 -12.55 3.16 1.64
CA VAL A 144 -12.47 1.69 1.63
C VAL A 144 -11.67 1.17 2.81
N ILE A 145 -10.53 1.80 3.12
CA ILE A 145 -9.70 1.43 4.27
C ILE A 145 -10.49 1.57 5.57
N ALA A 146 -11.15 2.70 5.78
CA ALA A 146 -11.95 2.96 6.97
C ALA A 146 -13.13 1.97 7.09
N ALA A 147 -13.83 1.72 6.00
CA ALA A 147 -14.96 0.80 5.97
C ALA A 147 -14.53 -0.64 6.31
N TRP A 148 -13.46 -1.14 5.69
CA TRP A 148 -12.99 -2.50 5.94
C TRP A 148 -12.49 -2.71 7.37
N LYS A 149 -11.80 -1.72 7.94
CA LYS A 149 -11.30 -1.80 9.32
C LYS A 149 -12.41 -1.87 10.37
N ASN A 150 -13.63 -1.54 10.01
CA ASN A 150 -14.81 -1.54 10.89
C ASN A 150 -15.90 -2.51 10.39
N PHE A 151 -15.59 -3.36 9.44
CA PHE A 151 -16.56 -4.27 8.83
C PHE A 151 -16.67 -5.56 9.63
N ASP A 152 -17.87 -5.89 10.07
CA ASP A 152 -18.21 -7.16 10.71
C ASP A 152 -19.20 -7.94 9.82
N CYS A 153 -19.01 -9.24 9.72
CA CYS A 153 -19.90 -10.20 9.08
C CYS A 153 -19.80 -11.53 9.85
N PRO A 154 -20.49 -11.63 11.02
CA PRO A 154 -20.38 -12.81 11.88
C PRO A 154 -20.75 -14.12 11.20
N GLU A 155 -21.70 -14.09 10.27
CA GLU A 155 -22.09 -15.24 9.43
C GLU A 155 -20.97 -15.73 8.49
N CYS A 156 -19.96 -14.88 8.25
CA CYS A 156 -18.76 -15.20 7.47
C CYS A 156 -17.51 -15.35 8.35
N ASP A 157 -17.66 -15.41 9.68
CA ASP A 157 -16.56 -15.42 10.65
C ASP A 157 -15.63 -14.19 10.54
N ILE A 158 -16.16 -13.05 10.08
CA ILE A 158 -15.41 -11.79 9.97
C ILE A 158 -15.80 -10.89 11.14
N LEU A 159 -14.82 -10.60 11.99
CA LEU A 159 -14.90 -9.60 13.05
C LEU A 159 -13.77 -8.61 12.89
N SER A 160 -14.11 -7.32 12.89
CA SER A 160 -13.12 -6.24 12.77
C SER A 160 -12.22 -6.13 14.00
N HIS A 161 -12.76 -6.40 15.19
CA HIS A 161 -12.08 -6.29 16.47
C HIS A 161 -12.58 -7.34 17.49
N THR A 162 -11.74 -7.64 18.48
CA THR A 162 -12.14 -8.26 19.73
C THR A 162 -11.63 -7.40 20.88
N GLY A 163 -12.53 -6.72 21.58
CA GLY A 163 -12.15 -5.63 22.48
C GLY A 163 -11.36 -4.56 21.69
N ASP A 164 -10.17 -4.20 22.16
CA ASP A 164 -9.28 -3.24 21.51
C ASP A 164 -8.34 -3.86 20.47
N THR A 165 -8.43 -5.16 20.24
CA THR A 165 -7.54 -5.87 19.31
C THR A 165 -8.14 -5.87 17.90
N PRO A 166 -7.51 -5.20 16.90
CA PRO A 166 -7.98 -5.21 15.53
C PRO A 166 -7.62 -6.53 14.83
N HIS A 167 -8.52 -6.99 13.94
CA HIS A 167 -8.35 -8.20 13.13
C HIS A 167 -8.26 -7.90 11.63
N SER A 168 -8.69 -6.70 11.21
CA SER A 168 -8.78 -6.32 9.80
C SER A 168 -7.80 -5.23 9.43
N THR A 169 -7.09 -5.42 8.32
CA THR A 169 -6.24 -4.41 7.68
C THR A 169 -6.26 -4.60 6.17
N LEU A 170 -5.66 -3.66 5.46
CA LEU A 170 -5.45 -3.74 4.02
C LEU A 170 -3.97 -3.54 3.69
N SER A 171 -3.59 -3.97 2.49
CA SER A 171 -2.28 -3.68 1.90
C SER A 171 -2.51 -2.92 0.59
N PRO A 172 -2.74 -1.61 0.64
CA PRO A 172 -2.98 -0.82 -0.55
C PRO A 172 -1.73 -0.76 -1.42
N ILE A 173 -1.94 -0.87 -2.74
CA ILE A 173 -0.90 -0.76 -3.76
C ILE A 173 -1.32 0.34 -4.73
N CYS A 174 -0.38 1.20 -5.09
CA CYS A 174 -0.58 2.31 -6.01
C CYS A 174 0.44 2.28 -7.13
N ARG A 175 0.01 2.64 -8.34
CA ARG A 175 0.87 2.93 -9.48
C ARG A 175 0.20 3.95 -10.38
N LYS A 176 0.99 4.64 -11.19
CA LYS A 176 0.52 5.52 -12.25
C LYS A 176 0.53 4.77 -13.58
N GLU A 177 -0.51 4.93 -14.37
CA GLU A 177 -0.63 4.36 -15.71
C GLU A 177 -0.87 5.51 -16.70
N GLY A 178 0.00 5.62 -17.69
CA GLY A 178 -0.07 6.71 -18.68
C GLY A 178 0.41 8.06 -18.16
N ASP A 179 0.19 9.08 -18.97
CA ASP A 179 0.58 10.49 -18.71
C ASP A 179 -0.47 11.20 -17.85
#